data_9e37e6961ebbbbcd8f74ec64a9f49066
#
_entry.id   9e37e6961ebbbbcd8f74ec64a9f49066
#
_cell.length_a   1.000
_cell.length_b   1.000
_cell.length_c   1.000
_cell.angle_alpha   90.00
_cell.angle_beta   90.00
_cell.angle_gamma   90.00
#
_symmetry.space_group_name_H-M   'P 1'
#
loop_
_entity.id
_entity.type
_entity.pdbx_description
1 polymer ?
#
loop_
_entity_poly.entity_id
_entity_poly.type
_entity_poly.pdbx_seq_one_letter_code
_entity_poly.pdbx_strand_id
1 'polypeptide(L)'
;MEEIIKLKSKTIWAEYEAGQQFKNGIGDKGIHDQSRINERFFVGDQWHGVNAANEKPLTRRNIIKRIGEYKMSIIGSAPISVNYSAEGVPDTTDIYANAVLKQQMANGIIPQGNTTNTEISVVMSALTDYFKITAERLKYDDKKDQMLRNAYISGTGILYTYWDSDIRTGLYADENRQMPIKGDIACEVLDIENVVFGDPNNEEVESQPYIIIAQQKDVDAVRREAEKYGQPIDEIKPDGVNGYYNNAGDRGQDEPANSRRITVVTKLYKKYNENGECTVWGKTVTQNAVIRPEWNLLIHR
;
A
#
# COMPACT_ATOMS: atom_id res chain seq x y z
N MET A 1 29.31 -0.27 -13.14
CA MET A 1 27.84 -0.36 -13.12
C MET A 1 27.32 -0.80 -11.75
N GLU A 2 27.88 -1.82 -11.13
CA GLU A 2 27.51 -2.31 -9.78
C GLU A 2 27.70 -1.25 -8.67
N GLU A 3 28.76 -0.46 -8.73
CA GLU A 3 29.01 0.62 -7.76
C GLU A 3 27.95 1.73 -7.80
N ILE A 4 27.45 2.07 -8.99
CA ILE A 4 26.39 3.07 -9.17
C ILE A 4 25.04 2.52 -8.66
N ILE A 5 24.79 1.23 -8.83
CA ILE A 5 23.58 0.56 -8.34
C ILE A 5 23.59 0.55 -6.81
N LYS A 6 24.72 0.21 -6.19
CA LYS A 6 24.93 0.27 -4.72
C LYS A 6 24.75 1.67 -4.15
N LEU A 7 25.26 2.69 -4.83
CA LEU A 7 25.08 4.07 -4.39
C LEU A 7 23.61 4.49 -4.38
N LYS A 8 22.85 4.07 -5.38
CA LYS A 8 21.42 4.40 -5.52
C LYS A 8 20.52 3.65 -4.53
N SER A 9 20.85 2.43 -4.13
CA SER A 9 20.12 1.73 -3.08
C SER A 9 20.39 2.38 -1.71
N LYS A 10 21.62 2.71 -1.42
CA LYS A 10 22.04 3.36 -0.18
C LYS A 10 21.37 4.71 0.06
N THR A 11 21.12 5.49 -1.01
CA THR A 11 20.44 6.78 -0.89
C THR A 11 18.99 6.61 -0.43
N ILE A 12 18.23 5.68 -1.02
CA ILE A 12 16.83 5.42 -0.64
C ILE A 12 16.77 4.83 0.77
N TRP A 13 17.71 3.94 1.10
CA TRP A 13 17.80 3.36 2.43
C TRP A 13 18.11 4.41 3.49
N ALA A 14 19.03 5.34 3.22
CA ALA A 14 19.33 6.45 4.11
C ALA A 14 18.13 7.40 4.32
N GLU A 15 17.35 7.67 3.27
CA GLU A 15 16.10 8.43 3.39
C GLU A 15 15.06 7.70 4.25
N TYR A 16 14.97 6.37 4.12
CA TYR A 16 14.12 5.54 4.98
C TYR A 16 14.56 5.60 6.44
N GLU A 17 15.86 5.42 6.72
CA GLU A 17 16.40 5.51 8.08
C GLU A 17 16.20 6.91 8.68
N ALA A 18 16.43 7.96 7.92
CA ALA A 18 16.16 9.33 8.37
C ALA A 18 14.69 9.55 8.71
N GLY A 19 13.76 9.01 7.91
CA GLY A 19 12.34 9.06 8.18
C GLY A 19 11.94 8.29 9.44
N GLN A 20 12.55 7.13 9.69
CA GLN A 20 12.35 6.35 10.91
C GLN A 20 12.90 7.09 12.15
N GLN A 21 14.08 7.69 12.03
CA GLN A 21 14.65 8.51 13.11
C GLN A 21 13.77 9.72 13.42
N PHE A 22 13.23 10.38 12.39
CA PHE A 22 12.28 11.49 12.59
C PHE A 22 11.05 11.04 13.38
N LYS A 23 10.44 9.91 13.01
CA LYS A 23 9.28 9.35 13.73
C LYS A 23 9.59 9.00 15.17
N ASN A 24 10.77 8.49 15.44
CA ASN A 24 11.22 8.18 16.80
C ASN A 24 11.51 9.43 17.62
N GLY A 25 11.76 10.58 16.99
CA GLY A 25 11.97 11.87 17.64
C GLY A 25 10.69 12.67 17.91
N ILE A 26 9.53 12.23 17.44
CA ILE A 26 8.26 12.95 17.64
C ILE A 26 7.74 12.72 19.07
N GLY A 27 7.54 13.81 19.80
CA GLY A 27 7.08 13.79 21.19
C GLY A 27 8.06 13.12 22.16
N ASP A 28 7.60 12.78 23.36
CA ASP A 28 8.45 12.22 24.40
C ASP A 28 8.86 10.77 24.16
N LYS A 29 8.09 10.02 23.35
CA LYS A 29 8.27 8.58 23.18
C LYS A 29 8.41 8.13 21.73
N GLY A 30 8.25 9.04 20.77
CA GLY A 30 8.20 8.69 19.36
C GLY A 30 6.90 7.97 18.95
N ILE A 31 6.65 7.91 17.64
CA ILE A 31 5.44 7.27 17.09
C ILE A 31 5.42 5.76 17.35
N HIS A 32 6.57 5.10 17.23
CA HIS A 32 6.67 3.65 17.42
C HIS A 32 6.30 3.22 18.84
N ASP A 33 6.89 3.88 19.84
CA ASP A 33 6.61 3.55 21.25
C ASP A 33 5.18 3.93 21.63
N GLN A 34 4.67 5.05 21.10
CA GLN A 34 3.30 5.47 21.35
C GLN A 34 2.29 4.46 20.75
N SER A 35 2.53 3.98 19.54
CA SER A 35 1.70 2.96 18.90
C SER A 35 1.67 1.67 19.72
N ARG A 36 2.82 1.20 20.22
CA ARG A 36 2.91 0.03 21.10
C ARG A 36 2.16 0.22 22.42
N ILE A 37 2.25 1.39 23.02
CA ILE A 37 1.52 1.71 24.23
C ILE A 37 0.02 1.68 23.96
N ASN A 38 -0.43 2.30 22.88
CA ASN A 38 -1.84 2.33 22.49
C ASN A 38 -2.38 0.91 22.24
N GLU A 39 -1.62 0.05 21.55
CA GLU A 39 -1.99 -1.36 21.33
C GLU A 39 -2.15 -2.12 22.65
N ARG A 40 -1.21 -1.95 23.59
CA ARG A 40 -1.30 -2.54 24.94
C ARG A 40 -2.54 -2.09 25.68
N PHE A 41 -2.84 -0.79 25.64
CA PHE A 41 -4.07 -0.25 26.25
C PHE A 41 -5.33 -0.83 25.59
N PHE A 42 -5.32 -0.97 24.26
CA PHE A 42 -6.44 -1.56 23.53
C PHE A 42 -6.66 -3.03 23.89
N VAL A 43 -5.61 -3.82 24.01
CA VAL A 43 -5.67 -5.23 24.43
C VAL A 43 -6.04 -5.38 25.93
N GLY A 44 -5.86 -4.33 26.73
CA GLY A 44 -6.17 -4.33 28.17
C GLY A 44 -4.95 -4.54 29.05
N ASP A 45 -3.73 -4.49 28.51
CA ASP A 45 -2.50 -4.51 29.28
C ASP A 45 -2.08 -3.11 29.70
N GLN A 46 -2.94 -2.49 30.51
CA GLN A 46 -2.82 -1.09 30.96
C GLN A 46 -1.72 -0.88 31.98
N TRP A 47 -1.28 -1.94 32.66
CA TRP A 47 -0.34 -1.88 33.78
C TRP A 47 1.04 -2.43 33.43
N HIS A 48 1.35 -2.48 32.15
CA HIS A 48 2.64 -2.97 31.70
C HIS A 48 3.80 -2.15 32.30
N GLY A 49 4.76 -2.84 32.92
CA GLY A 49 5.92 -2.20 33.54
C GLY A 49 5.64 -1.51 34.89
N VAL A 50 4.40 -1.52 35.38
CA VAL A 50 4.07 -1.00 36.71
C VAL A 50 4.23 -2.08 37.75
N ASN A 51 5.23 -1.94 38.60
CA ASN A 51 5.37 -2.78 39.78
C ASN A 51 4.33 -2.40 40.83
N ALA A 52 3.40 -3.30 41.13
CA ALA A 52 2.46 -3.13 42.24
C ALA A 52 3.21 -3.25 43.57
N ALA A 53 3.81 -2.18 44.02
CA ALA A 53 4.59 -2.15 45.25
C ALA A 53 3.78 -2.40 46.54
N ASN A 54 2.46 -2.43 46.48
CA ASN A 54 1.60 -2.59 47.65
C ASN A 54 0.41 -3.49 47.31
N GLU A 55 0.53 -4.78 47.38
CA GLU A 55 -0.49 -5.85 47.53
C GLU A 55 -1.96 -5.57 47.08
N LYS A 56 -2.22 -4.44 46.42
CA LYS A 56 -3.54 -4.11 45.89
C LYS A 56 -3.69 -4.70 44.49
N PRO A 57 -4.74 -5.48 44.25
CA PRO A 57 -4.99 -6.02 42.93
C PRO A 57 -5.23 -4.87 41.93
N LEU A 58 -4.40 -4.81 40.86
CA LEU A 58 -4.58 -3.86 39.78
C LEU A 58 -5.89 -4.19 39.04
N THR A 59 -6.87 -3.32 39.16
CA THR A 59 -8.16 -3.52 38.52
C THR A 59 -8.02 -3.33 37.01
N ARG A 60 -8.32 -4.35 36.24
CA ARG A 60 -8.29 -4.32 34.77
C ARG A 60 -9.73 -4.25 34.24
N ARG A 61 -10.17 -3.05 33.85
CA ARG A 61 -11.44 -2.86 33.11
C ARG A 61 -11.12 -2.21 31.78
N ASN A 62 -11.19 -3.00 30.69
CA ASN A 62 -10.90 -2.50 29.36
C ASN A 62 -12.14 -1.80 28.76
N ILE A 63 -12.34 -0.54 29.13
CA ILE A 63 -13.42 0.31 28.58
C ILE A 63 -13.05 0.78 27.17
N ILE A 64 -11.76 1.05 26.90
CA ILE A 64 -11.24 1.59 25.64
C ILE A 64 -11.57 0.62 24.49
N LYS A 65 -11.30 -0.67 24.68
CA LYS A 65 -11.60 -1.70 23.68
C LYS A 65 -13.09 -1.74 23.34
N ARG A 66 -13.96 -1.73 24.33
CA ARG A 66 -15.41 -1.77 24.11
C ARG A 66 -15.91 -0.56 23.32
N ILE A 67 -15.43 0.64 23.66
CA ILE A 67 -15.79 1.88 22.95
C ILE A 67 -15.24 1.82 21.53
N GLY A 68 -14.00 1.37 21.36
CA GLY A 68 -13.37 1.23 20.05
C GLY A 68 -14.09 0.25 19.15
N GLU A 69 -14.37 -0.94 19.64
CA GLU A 69 -15.11 -1.96 18.89
C GLU A 69 -16.51 -1.47 18.48
N TYR A 70 -17.21 -0.76 19.39
CA TYR A 70 -18.50 -0.16 19.08
C TYR A 70 -18.41 0.87 17.95
N LYS A 71 -17.45 1.82 18.04
CA LYS A 71 -17.24 2.82 17.00
C LYS A 71 -16.85 2.22 15.66
N MET A 72 -15.91 1.28 15.66
CA MET A 72 -15.46 0.59 14.46
C MET A 72 -16.60 -0.21 13.82
N SER A 73 -17.43 -0.89 14.63
CA SER A 73 -18.59 -1.63 14.15
C SER A 73 -19.62 -0.73 13.47
N ILE A 74 -19.90 0.45 14.02
CA ILE A 74 -20.82 1.41 13.39
C ILE A 74 -20.30 1.88 12.04
N ILE A 75 -19.03 2.29 11.98
CA ILE A 75 -18.41 2.77 10.75
C ILE A 75 -18.26 1.62 9.74
N GLY A 76 -17.82 0.45 10.21
CA GLY A 76 -17.61 -0.74 9.38
C GLY A 76 -18.89 -1.29 8.79
N SER A 77 -20.02 -1.14 9.49
CA SER A 77 -21.34 -1.60 9.01
C SER A 77 -21.88 -0.78 7.83
N ALA A 78 -21.33 0.42 7.58
CA ALA A 78 -21.71 1.21 6.41
C ALA A 78 -21.13 0.58 5.13
N PRO A 79 -21.99 0.09 4.20
CA PRO A 79 -21.49 -0.48 2.95
C PRO A 79 -20.88 0.62 2.08
N ILE A 80 -19.73 0.36 1.51
CA ILE A 80 -19.17 1.22 0.47
C ILE A 80 -19.68 0.70 -0.86
N SER A 81 -20.54 1.48 -1.51
CA SER A 81 -21.01 1.20 -2.86
C SER A 81 -20.47 2.25 -3.82
N VAL A 82 -19.82 1.79 -4.88
CA VAL A 82 -19.36 2.64 -5.98
C VAL A 82 -20.26 2.34 -7.18
N ASN A 83 -20.93 3.37 -7.67
CA ASN A 83 -21.74 3.28 -8.86
C ASN A 83 -21.15 4.22 -9.92
N TYR A 84 -20.81 3.67 -11.06
CA TYR A 84 -20.40 4.47 -12.21
C TYR A 84 -21.66 4.92 -12.95
N SER A 85 -21.77 6.22 -13.22
CA SER A 85 -22.89 6.78 -14.01
C SER A 85 -22.35 7.54 -15.22
N ALA A 86 -23.15 7.60 -16.25
CA ALA A 86 -22.84 8.38 -17.45
C ALA A 86 -23.21 9.87 -17.30
N GLU A 87 -23.77 10.26 -16.15
CA GLU A 87 -24.11 11.66 -15.88
C GLU A 87 -22.85 12.50 -15.82
N GLY A 88 -22.75 13.52 -16.67
CA GLY A 88 -21.57 14.39 -16.78
C GLY A 88 -20.53 13.94 -17.83
N VAL A 89 -20.76 12.82 -18.51
CA VAL A 89 -20.02 12.58 -19.77
C VAL A 89 -20.52 13.62 -20.77
N PRO A 90 -19.64 14.53 -21.28
CA PRO A 90 -20.07 15.54 -22.23
C PRO A 90 -20.72 14.86 -23.41
N ASP A 91 -21.86 15.40 -23.86
CA ASP A 91 -22.48 14.98 -25.12
C ASP A 91 -21.40 14.92 -26.22
N THR A 92 -21.47 13.92 -27.07
CA THR A 92 -20.47 13.63 -28.13
C THR A 92 -20.24 14.81 -29.11
N THR A 93 -20.85 15.95 -28.86
CA THR A 93 -20.63 17.24 -29.53
C THR A 93 -19.38 17.97 -29.01
N ASP A 94 -18.82 17.62 -27.87
CA ASP A 94 -17.59 18.24 -27.36
C ASP A 94 -16.34 17.70 -28.10
N ILE A 95 -15.65 18.61 -28.81
CA ILE A 95 -14.52 18.29 -29.71
C ILE A 95 -13.39 17.59 -28.98
N TYR A 96 -13.17 17.91 -27.68
CA TYR A 96 -12.13 17.30 -26.85
C TYR A 96 -12.50 15.90 -26.39
N ALA A 97 -13.73 15.68 -25.96
CA ALA A 97 -14.22 14.35 -25.57
C ALA A 97 -14.21 13.41 -26.78
N ASN A 98 -14.56 13.90 -27.96
CA ASN A 98 -14.48 13.15 -29.23
C ASN A 98 -13.03 12.79 -29.62
N ALA A 99 -12.06 13.63 -29.33
CA ALA A 99 -10.65 13.34 -29.63
C ALA A 99 -10.12 12.23 -28.72
N VAL A 100 -10.41 12.27 -27.42
CA VAL A 100 -10.04 11.24 -26.46
C VAL A 100 -10.75 9.92 -26.73
N LEU A 101 -12.05 9.94 -27.03
CA LEU A 101 -12.83 8.75 -27.40
C LEU A 101 -12.31 8.14 -28.71
N LYS A 102 -12.01 8.93 -29.73
CA LYS A 102 -11.41 8.45 -30.99
C LYS A 102 -10.04 7.82 -30.76
N GLN A 103 -9.23 8.37 -29.86
CA GLN A 103 -7.94 7.81 -29.55
C GLN A 103 -8.06 6.49 -28.77
N GLN A 104 -9.03 6.37 -27.88
CA GLN A 104 -9.33 5.13 -27.14
C GLN A 104 -9.96 4.07 -28.05
N MET A 105 -10.80 4.46 -29.01
CA MET A 105 -11.31 3.57 -30.07
C MET A 105 -10.20 3.09 -31.00
N ALA A 106 -9.28 3.96 -31.39
CA ALA A 106 -8.13 3.61 -32.21
C ALA A 106 -7.16 2.63 -31.51
N ASN A 107 -7.08 2.72 -30.17
CA ASN A 107 -6.30 1.83 -29.33
C ASN A 107 -7.03 0.52 -28.98
N GLY A 108 -8.23 0.28 -29.52
CA GLY A 108 -8.99 -0.96 -29.28
C GLY A 108 -9.57 -1.09 -27.87
N ILE A 109 -9.58 -0.01 -27.09
CA ILE A 109 -10.10 0.01 -25.71
C ILE A 109 -11.63 0.12 -25.71
N ILE A 110 -12.20 0.80 -26.72
CA ILE A 110 -13.64 0.96 -26.92
C ILE A 110 -14.00 0.44 -28.32
N PRO A 111 -15.11 -0.33 -28.47
CA PRO A 111 -15.55 -0.81 -29.77
C PRO A 111 -15.81 0.36 -30.74
N GLN A 112 -15.41 0.19 -31.99
CA GLN A 112 -15.74 1.16 -33.05
C GLN A 112 -17.23 1.03 -33.40
N GLY A 113 -18.03 1.94 -32.86
CA GLY A 113 -19.48 2.03 -33.15
C GLY A 113 -19.99 3.43 -32.85
N ASN A 114 -21.18 3.80 -33.34
CA ASN A 114 -21.88 5.00 -32.90
C ASN A 114 -22.27 4.78 -31.43
N THR A 115 -21.42 5.28 -30.48
CA THR A 115 -21.69 5.21 -29.06
C THR A 115 -22.93 6.02 -28.71
N THR A 116 -24.06 5.35 -28.62
CA THR A 116 -25.28 5.92 -28.09
C THR A 116 -25.21 5.94 -26.57
N ASN A 117 -25.93 6.83 -25.91
CA ASN A 117 -26.02 6.91 -24.44
C ASN A 117 -26.33 5.54 -23.81
N THR A 118 -26.97 4.65 -24.54
CA THR A 118 -27.25 3.26 -24.12
C THR A 118 -25.99 2.41 -24.00
N GLU A 119 -25.04 2.53 -24.93
CA GLU A 119 -23.79 1.77 -24.90
C GLU A 119 -22.88 2.25 -23.75
N ILE A 120 -22.83 3.55 -23.50
CA ILE A 120 -22.11 4.12 -22.36
C ILE A 120 -22.70 3.61 -21.05
N SER A 121 -24.03 3.56 -20.93
CA SER A 121 -24.68 3.04 -19.71
C SER A 121 -24.38 1.56 -19.46
N VAL A 122 -24.25 0.75 -20.50
CA VAL A 122 -23.85 -0.66 -20.41
C VAL A 122 -22.41 -0.79 -19.90
N VAL A 123 -21.49 0.04 -20.41
CA VAL A 123 -20.09 0.05 -19.94
C VAL A 123 -20.01 0.47 -18.47
N MET A 124 -20.77 1.50 -18.06
CA MET A 124 -20.80 1.95 -16.67
C MET A 124 -21.36 0.89 -15.73
N SER A 125 -22.41 0.17 -16.14
CA SER A 125 -22.94 -0.96 -15.40
C SER A 125 -21.90 -2.08 -15.25
N ALA A 126 -21.22 -2.43 -16.33
CA ALA A 126 -20.16 -3.43 -16.33
C ALA A 126 -19.00 -3.04 -15.40
N LEU A 127 -18.58 -1.76 -15.38
CA LEU A 127 -17.58 -1.26 -14.45
C LEU A 127 -18.04 -1.33 -12.99
N THR A 128 -19.33 -1.03 -12.73
CA THR A 128 -19.92 -1.16 -11.41
C THR A 128 -19.87 -2.61 -10.89
N ASP A 129 -20.23 -3.55 -11.77
CA ASP A 129 -20.21 -4.97 -11.42
C ASP A 129 -18.77 -5.49 -11.28
N TYR A 130 -17.84 -5.05 -12.12
CA TYR A 130 -16.42 -5.36 -11.99
C TYR A 130 -15.84 -4.86 -10.67
N PHE A 131 -16.22 -3.65 -10.23
CA PHE A 131 -15.81 -3.14 -8.92
C PHE A 131 -16.29 -4.05 -7.78
N LYS A 132 -17.56 -4.49 -7.80
CA LYS A 132 -18.10 -5.39 -6.78
C LYS A 132 -17.33 -6.71 -6.71
N ILE A 133 -17.11 -7.35 -7.87
CA ILE A 133 -16.35 -8.61 -7.96
C ILE A 133 -14.90 -8.40 -7.45
N THR A 134 -14.26 -7.29 -7.81
CA THR A 134 -12.91 -6.97 -7.36
C THR A 134 -12.88 -6.73 -5.85
N ALA A 135 -13.85 -6.02 -5.29
CA ALA A 135 -13.96 -5.78 -3.85
C ALA A 135 -14.13 -7.08 -3.06
N GLU A 136 -14.96 -8.01 -3.53
CA GLU A 136 -15.13 -9.35 -2.93
C GLU A 136 -13.82 -10.15 -3.01
N ARG A 137 -13.17 -10.19 -4.16
CA ARG A 137 -11.88 -10.87 -4.35
C ARG A 137 -10.81 -10.34 -3.42
N LEU A 138 -10.73 -9.03 -3.26
CA LEU A 138 -9.80 -8.34 -2.37
C LEU A 138 -10.13 -8.50 -0.90
N LYS A 139 -11.31 -9.04 -0.56
CA LYS A 139 -11.86 -9.01 0.81
C LYS A 139 -11.82 -7.60 1.39
N TYR A 140 -12.35 -6.66 0.61
CA TYR A 140 -12.21 -5.23 0.90
C TYR A 140 -12.78 -4.84 2.27
N ASP A 141 -13.88 -5.45 2.69
CA ASP A 141 -14.48 -5.20 4.00
C ASP A 141 -13.56 -5.60 5.15
N ASP A 142 -12.90 -6.76 5.06
CA ASP A 142 -11.91 -7.18 6.08
C ASP A 142 -10.75 -6.18 6.17
N LYS A 143 -10.29 -5.66 5.03
CA LYS A 143 -9.22 -4.66 4.98
C LYS A 143 -9.67 -3.30 5.49
N LYS A 144 -10.92 -2.92 5.19
CA LYS A 144 -11.53 -1.72 5.76
C LYS A 144 -11.57 -1.78 7.28
N ASP A 145 -12.00 -2.90 7.84
CA ASP A 145 -12.04 -3.09 9.29
C ASP A 145 -10.65 -3.06 9.91
N GLN A 146 -9.67 -3.67 9.26
CA GLN A 146 -8.27 -3.60 9.70
C GLN A 146 -7.73 -2.17 9.64
N MET A 147 -8.00 -1.42 8.58
CA MET A 147 -7.61 -0.01 8.43
C MET A 147 -8.27 0.86 9.51
N LEU A 148 -9.56 0.65 9.78
CA LEU A 148 -10.28 1.35 10.85
C LEU A 148 -9.69 1.07 12.23
N ARG A 149 -9.31 -0.21 12.47
CA ARG A 149 -8.63 -0.59 13.71
C ARG A 149 -7.29 0.13 13.85
N ASN A 150 -6.49 0.17 12.81
CA ASN A 150 -5.21 0.89 12.82
C ASN A 150 -5.43 2.39 13.03
N ALA A 151 -6.41 2.99 12.36
CA ALA A 151 -6.77 4.38 12.55
C ALA A 151 -7.22 4.69 13.99
N TYR A 152 -7.96 3.79 14.63
CA TYR A 152 -8.40 3.97 16.02
C TYR A 152 -7.24 3.87 17.02
N ILE A 153 -6.30 2.94 16.81
CA ILE A 153 -5.21 2.66 17.74
C ILE A 153 -4.03 3.62 17.52
N SER A 154 -3.59 3.77 16.27
CA SER A 154 -2.38 4.53 15.91
C SER A 154 -2.69 5.94 15.41
N GLY A 155 -3.98 6.30 15.25
CA GLY A 155 -4.40 7.60 14.73
C GLY A 155 -4.42 7.70 13.20
N THR A 156 -3.87 6.73 12.49
CA THR A 156 -3.76 6.76 11.03
C THR A 156 -4.05 5.40 10.43
N GLY A 157 -4.95 5.34 9.45
CA GLY A 157 -5.23 4.15 8.65
C GLY A 157 -4.74 4.36 7.23
N ILE A 158 -3.89 3.49 6.73
CA ILE A 158 -3.31 3.58 5.39
C ILE A 158 -3.73 2.37 4.57
N LEU A 159 -4.32 2.65 3.41
CA LEU A 159 -4.67 1.65 2.40
C LEU A 159 -3.81 1.89 1.17
N TYR A 160 -3.03 0.89 0.79
CA TYR A 160 -2.17 0.93 -0.40
C TYR A 160 -2.78 0.08 -1.50
N THR A 161 -3.16 0.72 -2.59
CA THR A 161 -3.73 0.05 -3.76
C THR A 161 -2.75 0.15 -4.92
N TYR A 162 -2.47 -0.98 -5.55
CA TYR A 162 -1.51 -1.07 -6.65
C TYR A 162 -1.91 -2.14 -7.66
N TRP A 163 -1.30 -2.10 -8.83
CA TRP A 163 -1.46 -3.12 -9.85
C TRP A 163 -0.44 -4.25 -9.65
N ASP A 164 -0.93 -5.47 -9.51
CA ASP A 164 -0.10 -6.66 -9.43
C ASP A 164 -0.22 -7.47 -10.73
N SER A 165 0.86 -7.51 -11.50
CA SER A 165 0.94 -8.20 -12.79
C SER A 165 0.95 -9.73 -12.68
N ASP A 166 1.16 -10.28 -11.49
CA ASP A 166 1.30 -11.73 -11.27
C ASP A 166 -0.02 -12.38 -10.88
N ILE A 167 -1.05 -11.59 -10.56
CA ILE A 167 -2.39 -12.10 -10.26
C ILE A 167 -2.97 -12.77 -11.51
N ARG A 168 -3.44 -14.00 -11.33
CA ARG A 168 -4.18 -14.74 -12.37
C ARG A 168 -5.67 -14.46 -12.21
N THR A 169 -6.26 -13.73 -13.14
CA THR A 169 -7.67 -13.35 -13.08
C THR A 169 -8.61 -14.53 -13.37
N GLY A 170 -8.12 -15.59 -14.00
CA GLY A 170 -8.95 -16.68 -14.50
C GLY A 170 -9.71 -16.34 -15.78
N LEU A 171 -9.55 -15.11 -16.28
CA LEU A 171 -10.13 -14.65 -17.54
C LEU A 171 -9.16 -14.93 -18.71
N TYR A 172 -9.73 -15.04 -19.89
CA TYR A 172 -8.99 -15.28 -21.12
C TYR A 172 -9.41 -14.24 -22.16
N ALA A 173 -8.44 -13.77 -22.94
CA ALA A 173 -8.68 -12.80 -24.01
C ALA A 173 -9.28 -13.45 -25.27
N ASP A 174 -9.17 -14.77 -25.37
CA ASP A 174 -9.64 -15.56 -26.49
C ASP A 174 -10.68 -16.61 -26.06
N GLU A 175 -11.58 -16.97 -26.98
CA GLU A 175 -12.59 -18.02 -26.76
C GLU A 175 -11.99 -19.41 -26.53
N ASN A 176 -10.81 -19.67 -27.08
CA ASN A 176 -10.09 -20.94 -26.96
C ASN A 176 -9.30 -21.09 -25.64
N ARG A 177 -9.36 -20.09 -24.77
CA ARG A 177 -8.66 -20.05 -23.46
C ARG A 177 -7.15 -20.25 -23.56
N GLN A 178 -6.52 -19.76 -24.62
CA GLN A 178 -5.07 -19.87 -24.83
C GLN A 178 -4.31 -18.64 -24.31
N MET A 179 -4.98 -17.47 -24.22
CA MET A 179 -4.39 -16.21 -23.77
C MET A 179 -4.96 -15.78 -22.41
N PRO A 180 -4.38 -16.25 -21.28
CA PRO A 180 -4.86 -15.85 -19.96
C PRO A 180 -4.54 -14.39 -19.71
N ILE A 181 -5.55 -13.64 -19.22
CA ILE A 181 -5.37 -12.27 -18.76
C ILE A 181 -4.71 -12.33 -17.39
N LYS A 182 -3.56 -11.68 -17.28
CA LYS A 182 -2.79 -11.56 -16.04
C LYS A 182 -2.81 -10.11 -15.56
N GLY A 183 -2.69 -9.98 -14.26
CA GLY A 183 -2.66 -8.68 -13.59
C GLY A 183 -4.04 -8.22 -13.17
N ASP A 184 -4.10 -7.70 -11.97
CA ASP A 184 -5.30 -7.12 -11.38
C ASP A 184 -4.91 -6.19 -10.23
N ILE A 185 -5.90 -5.47 -9.69
CA ILE A 185 -5.73 -4.59 -8.55
C ILE A 185 -5.44 -5.41 -7.30
N ALA A 186 -4.39 -5.06 -6.59
CA ALA A 186 -4.08 -5.54 -5.24
C ALA A 186 -4.27 -4.40 -4.23
N CYS A 187 -4.55 -4.75 -2.99
CA CYS A 187 -4.78 -3.78 -1.93
C CYS A 187 -4.22 -4.33 -0.62
N GLU A 188 -3.48 -3.51 0.11
CA GLU A 188 -2.87 -3.85 1.39
C GLU A 188 -3.11 -2.76 2.42
N VAL A 189 -3.29 -3.16 3.68
CA VAL A 189 -3.34 -2.24 4.81
C VAL A 189 -1.94 -2.10 5.37
N LEU A 190 -1.46 -0.87 5.46
CA LEU A 190 -0.12 -0.56 5.94
C LEU A 190 -0.20 0.06 7.34
N ASP A 191 0.78 -0.27 8.16
CA ASP A 191 0.97 0.36 9.45
C ASP A 191 1.74 1.66 9.29
N ILE A 192 1.36 2.69 10.05
CA ILE A 192 2.01 4.02 10.00
C ILE A 192 3.52 3.94 10.29
N GLU A 193 3.95 2.98 11.07
CA GLU A 193 5.35 2.76 11.39
C GLU A 193 6.19 2.46 10.15
N ASN A 194 5.60 1.81 9.17
CA ASN A 194 6.26 1.32 7.97
C ASN A 194 6.12 2.26 6.76
N VAL A 195 5.45 3.42 6.92
CA VAL A 195 5.27 4.39 5.83
C VAL A 195 5.92 5.70 6.21
N VAL A 196 6.85 6.20 5.40
CA VAL A 196 7.54 7.48 5.58
C VAL A 196 7.07 8.45 4.50
N PHE A 197 6.58 9.61 4.92
CA PHE A 197 6.20 10.71 4.04
C PHE A 197 7.39 11.65 3.83
N GLY A 198 7.54 12.17 2.62
CA GLY A 198 8.64 13.06 2.27
C GLY A 198 8.55 14.44 2.91
N ASP A 199 7.33 14.92 3.12
CA ASP A 199 7.04 16.13 3.90
C ASP A 199 6.10 15.80 5.06
N PRO A 200 6.61 15.67 6.27
CA PRO A 200 5.79 15.31 7.44
C PRO A 200 4.84 16.43 7.88
N ASN A 201 5.00 17.65 7.38
CA ASN A 201 4.12 18.77 7.73
C ASN A 201 2.89 18.86 6.80
N ASN A 202 2.87 18.08 5.74
CA ASN A 202 1.78 18.08 4.77
C ASN A 202 0.92 16.82 4.92
N GLU A 203 -0.36 17.00 5.17
CA GLU A 203 -1.32 15.91 5.35
C GLU A 203 -1.82 15.32 4.01
N GLU A 204 -1.67 16.07 2.90
CA GLU A 204 -2.14 15.65 1.61
C GLU A 204 -1.16 14.68 0.94
N VAL A 205 -1.63 13.46 0.68
CA VAL A 205 -0.86 12.41 0.00
C VAL A 205 -0.45 12.83 -1.41
N GLU A 206 -1.34 13.51 -2.12
CA GLU A 206 -1.09 13.97 -3.49
C GLU A 206 -0.01 15.07 -3.57
N SER A 207 0.16 15.83 -2.51
CA SER A 207 1.17 16.90 -2.44
C SER A 207 2.54 16.41 -2.00
N GLN A 208 2.66 15.14 -1.55
CA GLN A 208 3.91 14.58 -1.11
C GLN A 208 4.95 14.49 -2.25
N PRO A 209 6.22 14.89 -2.01
CA PRO A 209 7.29 14.75 -2.98
C PRO A 209 7.65 13.27 -3.20
N TYR A 210 7.61 12.48 -2.15
CA TYR A 210 7.77 11.03 -2.19
C TYR A 210 7.12 10.36 -0.98
N ILE A 211 6.83 9.08 -1.12
CA ILE A 211 6.37 8.19 -0.05
C ILE A 211 7.25 6.95 -0.07
N ILE A 212 7.71 6.53 1.09
CA ILE A 212 8.50 5.30 1.26
C ILE A 212 7.66 4.29 2.04
N ILE A 213 7.54 3.08 1.50
CA ILE A 213 6.81 1.97 2.09
C ILE A 213 7.83 0.87 2.39
N ALA A 214 7.94 0.47 3.66
CA ALA A 214 8.76 -0.66 4.08
C ALA A 214 7.88 -1.90 4.30
N GLN A 215 8.32 -3.05 3.82
CA GLN A 215 7.64 -4.33 3.97
C GLN A 215 8.66 -5.41 4.29
N GLN A 216 8.25 -6.36 5.13
CA GLN A 216 9.07 -7.52 5.40
C GLN A 216 8.62 -8.69 4.52
N LYS A 217 9.50 -9.16 3.65
CA LYS A 217 9.24 -10.24 2.69
C LYS A 217 10.19 -11.42 2.92
N ASP A 218 9.80 -12.58 2.42
CA ASP A 218 10.67 -13.74 2.35
C ASP A 218 11.83 -13.52 1.37
N VAL A 219 13.05 -13.89 1.77
CA VAL A 219 14.28 -13.67 0.96
C VAL A 219 14.18 -14.35 -0.39
N ASP A 220 13.63 -15.57 -0.44
CA ASP A 220 13.56 -16.33 -1.69
C ASP A 220 12.52 -15.72 -2.65
N ALA A 221 11.47 -15.11 -2.12
CA ALA A 221 10.50 -14.34 -2.91
C ALA A 221 11.15 -13.08 -3.49
N VAL A 222 11.93 -12.37 -2.69
CA VAL A 222 12.64 -11.15 -3.11
C VAL A 222 13.71 -11.46 -4.16
N ARG A 223 14.43 -12.58 -4.03
CA ARG A 223 15.41 -13.02 -5.03
C ARG A 223 14.75 -13.32 -6.37
N ARG A 224 13.61 -14.03 -6.37
CA ARG A 224 12.84 -14.30 -7.60
C ARG A 224 12.33 -13.01 -8.24
N GLU A 225 11.91 -12.04 -7.43
CA GLU A 225 11.49 -10.74 -7.93
C GLU A 225 12.67 -9.98 -8.55
N ALA A 226 13.84 -9.96 -7.91
CA ALA A 226 15.05 -9.34 -8.44
C ALA A 226 15.51 -10.00 -9.76
N GLU A 227 15.50 -11.32 -9.81
CA GLU A 227 15.84 -12.08 -11.02
C GLU A 227 14.90 -11.76 -12.20
N LYS A 228 13.59 -11.63 -11.95
CA LYS A 228 12.59 -11.22 -12.94
C LYS A 228 12.94 -9.86 -13.58
N TYR A 229 13.58 -8.95 -12.81
CA TYR A 229 14.02 -7.64 -13.28
C TYR A 229 15.51 -7.59 -13.67
N GLY A 230 16.19 -8.73 -13.78
CA GLY A 230 17.60 -8.82 -14.19
C GLY A 230 18.57 -8.17 -13.18
N GLN A 231 18.22 -8.14 -11.89
CA GLN A 231 19.05 -7.59 -10.84
C GLN A 231 19.90 -8.67 -10.15
N PRO A 232 21.09 -8.34 -9.63
CA PRO A 232 21.94 -9.30 -8.95
C PRO A 232 21.30 -9.80 -7.65
N ILE A 233 21.31 -11.11 -7.43
CA ILE A 233 20.68 -11.77 -6.27
C ILE A 233 21.65 -12.05 -5.12
N ASP A 234 22.97 -12.01 -5.36
CA ASP A 234 23.99 -12.45 -4.40
C ASP A 234 24.06 -11.56 -3.14
N GLU A 235 23.66 -10.29 -3.30
CA GLU A 235 23.66 -9.30 -2.21
C GLU A 235 22.36 -9.31 -1.40
N ILE A 236 21.35 -10.08 -1.82
CA ILE A 236 20.06 -10.20 -1.13
C ILE A 236 20.23 -11.24 -0.02
N LYS A 237 20.44 -10.75 1.19
CA LYS A 237 20.62 -11.58 2.40
C LYS A 237 19.54 -11.24 3.41
N PRO A 238 19.13 -12.21 4.26
CA PRO A 238 18.18 -11.93 5.31
C PRO A 238 18.71 -10.85 6.25
N ASP A 239 17.80 -10.01 6.74
CA ASP A 239 18.12 -9.02 7.76
C ASP A 239 18.44 -9.75 9.08
N GLY A 240 19.38 -9.20 9.85
CA GLY A 240 19.53 -9.60 11.25
C GLY A 240 18.30 -9.14 12.07
N VAL A 241 18.19 -9.63 13.28
CA VAL A 241 17.04 -9.43 14.20
C VAL A 241 16.58 -7.96 14.39
N ASN A 242 17.32 -6.98 13.93
CA ASN A 242 17.17 -5.56 14.26
C ASN A 242 16.61 -4.66 13.16
N GLY A 243 16.12 -5.19 12.04
CA GLY A 243 15.86 -4.35 10.85
C GLY A 243 14.42 -3.86 10.67
N TYR A 244 13.43 -4.41 11.36
CA TYR A 244 12.03 -4.12 11.07
C TYR A 244 11.20 -3.84 12.33
N TYR A 245 10.44 -2.76 12.28
CA TYR A 245 9.47 -2.44 13.32
C TYR A 245 8.16 -3.18 13.04
N ASN A 246 7.72 -3.99 13.98
CA ASN A 246 6.50 -4.76 13.87
C ASN A 246 5.52 -4.31 14.97
N ASN A 247 4.31 -3.90 14.57
CA ASN A 247 3.22 -3.56 15.48
C ASN A 247 2.74 -4.71 16.36
N ALA A 248 3.18 -5.93 16.13
CA ALA A 248 2.77 -7.09 16.89
C ALA A 248 3.36 -7.14 18.33
N GLY A 249 3.75 -6.02 18.90
CA GLY A 249 4.25 -5.93 20.28
C GLY A 249 5.64 -6.55 20.44
N ASP A 250 5.95 -7.11 21.60
CA ASP A 250 7.25 -7.69 21.94
C ASP A 250 7.71 -8.90 21.10
N ARG A 251 6.99 -9.23 20.02
CA ARG A 251 7.36 -10.34 19.12
C ARG A 251 8.68 -10.14 18.39
N GLY A 252 9.20 -8.93 18.33
CA GLY A 252 10.50 -8.66 17.71
C GLY A 252 11.72 -9.17 18.49
N GLN A 253 11.54 -9.60 19.74
CA GLN A 253 12.62 -10.17 20.54
C GLN A 253 12.76 -11.69 20.39
N ASP A 254 11.71 -12.37 19.92
CA ASP A 254 11.65 -13.83 19.81
C ASP A 254 11.68 -14.36 18.37
N GLU A 255 11.97 -13.53 17.37
CA GLU A 255 12.19 -14.06 16.02
C GLU A 255 13.45 -14.92 16.02
N PRO A 256 13.35 -16.19 15.57
CA PRO A 256 14.51 -17.07 15.55
C PRO A 256 15.62 -16.45 14.69
N ALA A 257 16.86 -16.57 15.13
CA ALA A 257 18.06 -16.06 14.46
C ALA A 257 18.22 -16.50 12.98
N ASN A 258 17.36 -17.39 12.50
CA ASN A 258 17.24 -17.91 11.14
C ASN A 258 16.01 -17.36 10.40
N SER A 259 15.46 -16.20 10.77
CA SER A 259 14.36 -15.66 9.99
C SER A 259 14.85 -15.39 8.55
N ARG A 260 14.23 -16.04 7.57
CA ARG A 260 14.49 -15.83 6.14
C ARG A 260 13.80 -14.56 5.62
N ARG A 261 13.72 -13.54 6.47
CA ARG A 261 13.02 -12.30 6.13
C ARG A 261 14.00 -11.19 5.82
N ILE A 262 13.60 -10.32 4.92
CA ILE A 262 14.36 -9.15 4.49
C ILE A 262 13.42 -7.95 4.38
N THR A 263 13.89 -6.81 4.84
CA THR A 263 13.17 -5.55 4.69
C THR A 263 13.35 -5.01 3.27
N VAL A 264 12.24 -4.84 2.61
CA VAL A 264 12.14 -4.29 1.26
C VAL A 264 11.53 -2.89 1.36
N VAL A 265 12.20 -1.92 0.79
CA VAL A 265 11.80 -0.52 0.80
C VAL A 265 11.40 -0.10 -0.61
N THR A 266 10.16 0.31 -0.79
CA THR A 266 9.63 0.85 -2.04
C THR A 266 9.46 2.35 -1.90
N LYS A 267 10.18 3.13 -2.70
CA LYS A 267 10.02 4.57 -2.80
C LYS A 267 9.16 4.91 -4.00
N LEU A 268 8.06 5.61 -3.75
CA LEU A 268 7.21 6.24 -4.75
C LEU A 268 7.53 7.74 -4.77
N TYR A 269 7.79 8.32 -5.93
CA TYR A 269 8.20 9.72 -6.02
C TYR A 269 7.77 10.35 -7.33
N LYS A 270 7.68 11.69 -7.31
CA LYS A 270 7.27 12.49 -8.45
C LYS A 270 8.48 12.92 -9.27
N LYS A 271 8.33 12.88 -10.59
CA LYS A 271 9.23 13.53 -11.53
C LYS A 271 8.44 14.51 -12.40
N TYR A 272 8.99 15.66 -12.62
CA TYR A 272 8.44 16.69 -13.51
C TYR A 272 9.22 16.71 -14.81
N ASN A 273 8.50 16.67 -15.92
CA ASN A 273 9.10 16.85 -17.24
C ASN A 273 9.41 18.34 -17.49
N GLU A 274 10.15 18.66 -18.56
CA GLU A 274 10.46 20.03 -18.97
C GLU A 274 9.18 20.86 -19.20
N ASN A 275 8.07 20.24 -19.54
CA ASN A 275 6.76 20.87 -19.73
C ASN A 275 5.95 21.04 -18.42
N GLY A 276 6.49 20.67 -17.27
CA GLY A 276 5.82 20.74 -15.97
C GLY A 276 4.82 19.62 -15.70
N GLU A 277 4.73 18.61 -16.57
CA GLU A 277 3.87 17.45 -16.33
C GLU A 277 4.46 16.55 -15.25
N CYS A 278 3.61 16.17 -14.29
CA CYS A 278 3.98 15.30 -13.18
C CYS A 278 3.79 13.82 -13.55
N THR A 279 4.82 13.02 -13.36
CA THR A 279 4.74 11.57 -13.48
C THR A 279 5.19 10.91 -12.19
N VAL A 280 4.52 9.82 -11.79
CA VAL A 280 4.85 9.09 -10.57
C VAL A 280 5.70 7.87 -10.91
N TRP A 281 6.81 7.76 -10.23
CA TRP A 281 7.80 6.70 -10.41
C TRP A 281 7.96 5.89 -9.14
N GLY A 282 8.27 4.61 -9.30
CA GLY A 282 8.57 3.71 -8.21
C GLY A 282 9.96 3.12 -8.33
N LYS A 283 10.54 2.74 -7.19
CA LYS A 283 11.78 1.98 -7.11
C LYS A 283 11.80 1.14 -5.85
N THR A 284 12.18 -0.12 -5.97
CA THR A 284 12.25 -1.04 -4.83
C THR A 284 13.69 -1.44 -4.56
N VAL A 285 14.10 -1.33 -3.31
CA VAL A 285 15.45 -1.62 -2.84
C VAL A 285 15.44 -2.41 -1.54
N THR A 286 16.53 -3.10 -1.27
CA THR A 286 16.93 -3.53 0.07
C THR A 286 18.11 -2.67 0.54
N GLN A 287 18.62 -2.93 1.73
CA GLN A 287 19.79 -2.21 2.24
C GLN A 287 20.98 -2.26 1.26
N ASN A 288 21.22 -3.39 0.61
CA ASN A 288 22.41 -3.64 -0.20
C ASN A 288 22.14 -3.81 -1.69
N ALA A 289 20.90 -4.03 -2.12
CA ALA A 289 20.56 -4.35 -3.49
C ALA A 289 19.35 -3.59 -4.00
N VAL A 290 19.33 -3.35 -5.32
CA VAL A 290 18.11 -2.92 -6.03
C VAL A 290 17.36 -4.16 -6.46
N ILE A 291 16.05 -4.25 -6.13
CA ILE A 291 15.20 -5.38 -6.49
C ILE A 291 14.46 -5.06 -7.79
N ARG A 292 13.78 -3.94 -7.79
CA ARG A 292 13.09 -3.44 -8.98
C ARG A 292 13.66 -2.07 -9.34
N PRO A 293 14.22 -1.91 -10.56
CA PRO A 293 14.70 -0.62 -11.04
C PRO A 293 13.54 0.37 -11.18
N GLU A 294 13.82 1.59 -11.54
CA GLU A 294 12.80 2.61 -11.71
C GLU A 294 11.71 2.17 -12.71
N TRP A 295 10.47 2.30 -12.31
CA TRP A 295 9.29 2.08 -13.18
C TRP A 295 8.32 3.25 -13.06
N ASN A 296 7.60 3.55 -14.14
CA ASN A 296 6.53 4.55 -14.14
C ASN A 296 5.23 3.86 -13.70
N LEU A 297 4.50 4.43 -12.73
CA LEU A 297 3.24 3.88 -12.25
C LEU A 297 2.11 3.95 -13.27
N LEU A 298 2.17 4.93 -14.20
CA LEU A 298 1.12 5.17 -15.21
C LEU A 298 1.35 4.38 -16.50
N ILE A 299 2.53 3.80 -16.71
CA ILE A 299 2.89 3.06 -17.92
C ILE A 299 3.29 1.64 -17.51
N HIS A 300 2.30 0.79 -17.28
CA HIS A 300 2.52 -0.66 -17.33
C HIS A 300 2.34 -1.12 -18.78
N ARG A 301 3.49 -1.32 -19.43
CA ARG A 301 3.55 -2.13 -20.66
C ARG A 301 3.79 -3.59 -20.33
#